data_3d749f66736f2497761ad48bf75f54ff
#
_entry.id   3d749f66736f2497761ad48bf75f54ff
#
_cell.length_a   1.000
_cell.length_b   1.000
_cell.length_c   1.000
_cell.angle_alpha   90.00
_cell.angle_beta   90.00
_cell.angle_gamma   90.00
#
_symmetry.space_group_name_H-M   'P 1'
#
loop_
_entity.id
_entity.type
_entity.pdbx_description
1 polymer ?
#
loop_
_entity_poly.entity_id
_entity_poly.type
_entity_poly.pdbx_seq_one_letter_code
_entity_poly.pdbx_strand_id
1 'polypeptide(L)'
;ETARGIASLFNNPHFRVYLSDDLTGVELAGALKNVYAITAGISDGLGYGDNTKGALMARSLYELAKLGVALGGRIETFFGIAGLGDLFATGVSKLSRNYRAGFGVGRGQALEDVVREIGQVVEGVPTTEIAVRRARAAGVSAPIMEGTYAVLTGSMTAREGVQLLMDKLPQREGLGTLLEQVAANRDL
;
A
#
# COMPACT_ATOMS: atom_id res chain seq x y z
N GLU A 1 -22.44 9.75 -18.69
CA GLU A 1 -22.28 10.73 -19.81
C GLU A 1 -21.31 11.84 -19.42
N THR A 2 -21.49 12.50 -18.29
CA THR A 2 -20.62 13.60 -17.79
C THR A 2 -19.16 13.17 -17.65
N ALA A 3 -18.89 12.04 -17.04
CA ALA A 3 -17.52 11.56 -16.84
C ALA A 3 -16.78 11.33 -18.17
N ARG A 4 -17.46 10.82 -19.21
CA ARG A 4 -16.88 10.66 -20.54
C ARG A 4 -16.56 12.00 -21.20
N GLY A 5 -17.44 12.98 -21.06
CA GLY A 5 -17.21 14.34 -21.55
C GLY A 5 -16.00 14.97 -20.90
N ILE A 6 -15.86 14.86 -19.58
CA ILE A 6 -14.69 15.36 -18.83
C ILE A 6 -13.42 14.63 -19.26
N ALA A 7 -13.45 13.29 -19.34
CA ALA A 7 -12.28 12.51 -19.75
C ALA A 7 -11.77 12.90 -21.14
N SER A 8 -12.67 13.23 -22.09
CA SER A 8 -12.28 13.66 -23.43
C SER A 8 -11.52 14.98 -23.48
N LEU A 9 -11.73 15.86 -22.49
CA LEU A 9 -11.01 17.14 -22.38
C LEU A 9 -9.54 16.97 -21.97
N PHE A 10 -9.25 15.92 -21.19
CA PHE A 10 -7.90 15.64 -20.67
C PHE A 10 -7.12 14.64 -21.51
N ASN A 11 -7.80 13.74 -22.25
CA ASN A 11 -7.13 12.74 -23.06
C ASN A 11 -6.33 13.38 -24.21
N ASN A 12 -5.04 13.06 -24.29
CA ASN A 12 -4.15 13.49 -25.35
C ASN A 12 -3.02 12.44 -25.53
N PRO A 13 -2.12 12.58 -26.52
CA PRO A 13 -1.02 11.63 -26.74
C PRO A 13 -0.10 11.39 -25.55
N HIS A 14 -0.05 12.32 -24.58
CA HIS A 14 0.83 12.28 -23.42
C HIS A 14 0.09 12.03 -22.11
N PHE A 15 -1.24 12.13 -22.11
CA PHE A 15 -2.05 11.96 -20.90
C PHE A 15 -3.30 11.12 -21.19
N ARG A 16 -3.41 9.97 -20.54
CA ARG A 16 -4.53 9.04 -20.71
C ARG A 16 -5.42 9.01 -19.48
N VAL A 17 -6.71 9.23 -19.66
CA VAL A 17 -7.72 9.11 -18.61
C VAL A 17 -8.47 7.79 -18.74
N TYR A 18 -8.58 7.07 -17.63
CA TYR A 18 -9.40 5.87 -17.51
C TYR A 18 -10.57 6.16 -16.57
N LEU A 19 -11.75 5.74 -16.94
CA LEU A 19 -12.97 5.91 -16.13
C LEU A 19 -13.15 4.73 -15.20
N SER A 20 -13.59 5.00 -13.98
CA SER A 20 -14.00 4.01 -13.01
C SER A 20 -15.37 4.39 -12.44
N ASP A 21 -16.20 3.40 -12.15
CA ASP A 21 -17.45 3.52 -11.39
C ASP A 21 -17.29 2.94 -9.97
N ASP A 22 -16.08 2.54 -9.59
CA ASP A 22 -15.71 2.09 -8.25
C ASP A 22 -15.01 3.21 -7.46
N LEU A 23 -15.77 4.20 -7.02
CA LEU A 23 -15.24 5.31 -6.22
C LEU A 23 -14.56 4.80 -4.95
N THR A 24 -15.20 3.86 -4.24
CA THR A 24 -14.67 3.28 -3.01
C THR A 24 -13.31 2.62 -3.24
N GLY A 25 -13.19 1.80 -4.28
CA GLY A 25 -11.91 1.13 -4.59
C GLY A 25 -10.81 2.11 -4.96
N VAL A 26 -11.10 3.15 -5.75
CA VAL A 26 -10.12 4.18 -6.13
C VAL A 26 -9.62 4.96 -4.90
N GLU A 27 -10.52 5.39 -4.03
CA GLU A 27 -10.17 6.11 -2.79
C GLU A 27 -9.34 5.24 -1.84
N LEU A 28 -9.75 3.99 -1.63
CA LEU A 28 -9.02 3.04 -0.78
C LEU A 28 -7.62 2.73 -1.34
N ALA A 29 -7.50 2.50 -2.65
CA ALA A 29 -6.23 2.24 -3.29
C ALA A 29 -5.27 3.43 -3.12
N GLY A 30 -5.73 4.65 -3.39
CA GLY A 30 -4.96 5.87 -3.24
C GLY A 30 -4.50 6.16 -1.81
N ALA A 31 -5.32 5.83 -0.81
CA ALA A 31 -4.95 5.98 0.60
C ALA A 31 -3.97 4.90 1.06
N LEU A 32 -4.31 3.62 0.84
CA LEU A 32 -3.57 2.47 1.37
C LEU A 32 -2.18 2.30 0.74
N LYS A 33 -1.99 2.65 -0.55
CA LYS A 33 -0.67 2.58 -1.21
C LYS A 33 0.43 3.29 -0.44
N ASN A 34 0.08 4.38 0.26
CA ASN A 34 1.03 5.21 0.99
C ASN A 34 1.69 4.44 2.15
N VAL A 35 0.98 3.52 2.77
CA VAL A 35 1.51 2.62 3.81
C VAL A 35 2.61 1.73 3.24
N TYR A 36 2.34 1.11 2.09
CA TYR A 36 3.30 0.22 1.45
C TYR A 36 4.48 0.95 0.82
N ALA A 37 4.28 2.22 0.41
CA ALA A 37 5.39 3.07 -0.01
C ALA A 37 6.36 3.35 1.15
N ILE A 38 5.87 3.55 2.38
CA ILE A 38 6.71 3.61 3.58
C ILE A 38 7.47 2.30 3.77
N THR A 39 6.78 1.16 3.68
CA THR A 39 7.40 -0.16 3.84
C THR A 39 8.51 -0.40 2.81
N ALA A 40 8.28 -0.03 1.55
CA ALA A 40 9.29 -0.12 0.49
C ALA A 40 10.51 0.75 0.80
N GLY A 41 10.29 1.96 1.30
CA GLY A 41 11.35 2.84 1.79
C GLY A 41 12.15 2.21 2.95
N ILE A 42 11.48 1.61 3.94
CA ILE A 42 12.13 0.90 5.06
C ILE A 42 13.03 -0.21 4.53
N SER A 43 12.54 -1.03 3.60
CA SER A 43 13.29 -2.12 2.98
C SER A 43 14.59 -1.62 2.32
N ASP A 44 14.49 -0.55 1.53
CA ASP A 44 15.65 0.05 0.87
C ASP A 44 16.60 0.72 1.87
N GLY A 45 16.07 1.38 2.89
CA GLY A 45 16.87 1.98 3.96
C GLY A 45 17.70 0.97 4.74
N LEU A 46 17.18 -0.26 4.91
CA LEU A 46 17.90 -1.40 5.49
C LEU A 46 18.95 -2.00 4.56
N GLY A 47 18.96 -1.60 3.27
CA GLY A 47 19.91 -2.09 2.28
C GLY A 47 19.49 -3.38 1.57
N TYR A 48 18.22 -3.75 1.60
CA TYR A 48 17.72 -4.89 0.83
C TYR A 48 17.66 -4.54 -0.67
N GLY A 49 17.93 -5.55 -1.51
CA GLY A 49 17.99 -5.40 -2.97
C GLY A 49 16.64 -5.56 -3.68
N ASP A 50 16.69 -5.46 -5.01
CA ASP A 50 15.51 -5.41 -5.88
C ASP A 50 14.62 -6.67 -5.80
N ASN A 51 15.20 -7.85 -5.58
CA ASN A 51 14.41 -9.08 -5.41
C ASN A 51 13.52 -9.01 -4.17
N THR A 52 14.06 -8.50 -3.05
CA THR A 52 13.27 -8.29 -1.82
C THR A 52 12.19 -7.25 -2.05
N LYS A 53 12.52 -6.15 -2.73
CA LYS A 53 11.54 -5.12 -3.10
C LYS A 53 10.44 -5.68 -4.00
N GLY A 54 10.79 -6.48 -5.02
CA GLY A 54 9.81 -7.11 -5.91
C GLY A 54 8.83 -8.01 -5.14
N ALA A 55 9.35 -8.88 -4.28
CA ALA A 55 8.54 -9.73 -3.41
C ALA A 55 7.64 -8.92 -2.47
N LEU A 56 8.20 -7.89 -1.82
CA LEU A 56 7.47 -6.98 -0.94
C LEU A 56 6.33 -6.30 -1.68
N MET A 57 6.57 -5.74 -2.87
CA MET A 57 5.55 -5.04 -3.65
C MET A 57 4.43 -5.98 -4.11
N ALA A 58 4.76 -7.21 -4.53
CA ALA A 58 3.76 -8.22 -4.89
C ALA A 58 2.86 -8.58 -3.69
N ARG A 59 3.46 -8.80 -2.53
CA ARG A 59 2.71 -9.09 -1.29
C ARG A 59 1.93 -7.89 -0.79
N SER A 60 2.44 -6.68 -0.94
CA SER A 60 1.75 -5.42 -0.62
C SER A 60 0.50 -5.24 -1.49
N LEU A 61 0.59 -5.52 -2.79
CA LEU A 61 -0.58 -5.48 -3.68
C LEU A 61 -1.66 -6.47 -3.24
N TYR A 62 -1.25 -7.69 -2.89
CA TYR A 62 -2.19 -8.70 -2.41
C TYR A 62 -2.91 -8.26 -1.12
N GLU A 63 -2.15 -7.73 -0.16
CA GLU A 63 -2.69 -7.25 1.12
C GLU A 63 -3.60 -6.02 0.92
N LEU A 64 -3.19 -5.08 0.06
CA LEU A 64 -3.97 -3.92 -0.33
C LEU A 64 -5.30 -4.33 -0.96
N ALA A 65 -5.27 -5.25 -1.94
CA ALA A 65 -6.48 -5.71 -2.63
C ALA A 65 -7.41 -6.47 -1.66
N LYS A 66 -6.85 -7.31 -0.79
CA LYS A 66 -7.61 -8.05 0.21
C LYS A 66 -8.36 -7.14 1.16
N LEU A 67 -7.69 -6.12 1.71
CA LEU A 67 -8.33 -5.15 2.59
C LEU A 67 -9.32 -4.28 1.82
N GLY A 68 -8.94 -3.82 0.63
CA GLY A 68 -9.79 -2.96 -0.20
C GLY A 68 -11.11 -3.63 -0.60
N VAL A 69 -11.07 -4.93 -0.95
CA VAL A 69 -12.27 -5.71 -1.25
C VAL A 69 -13.13 -5.90 0.00
N ALA A 70 -12.53 -6.21 1.14
CA ALA A 70 -13.25 -6.34 2.41
C ALA A 70 -13.92 -5.02 2.85
N LEU A 71 -13.42 -3.89 2.40
CA LEU A 71 -13.99 -2.57 2.64
C LEU A 71 -14.94 -2.07 1.52
N GLY A 72 -15.29 -2.93 0.56
CA GLY A 72 -16.31 -2.67 -0.46
C GLY A 72 -15.78 -2.16 -1.81
N GLY A 73 -14.48 -2.13 -2.02
CA GLY A 73 -13.89 -1.89 -3.35
C GLY A 73 -13.94 -3.12 -4.24
N ARG A 74 -13.86 -2.92 -5.55
CA ARG A 74 -13.80 -4.02 -6.53
C ARG A 74 -12.37 -4.44 -6.80
N ILE A 75 -12.16 -5.74 -6.93
CA ILE A 75 -10.83 -6.32 -7.12
C ILE A 75 -10.09 -5.75 -8.34
N GLU A 76 -10.81 -5.52 -9.44
CA GLU A 76 -10.28 -4.99 -10.68
C GLU A 76 -9.60 -3.63 -10.49
N THR A 77 -10.13 -2.80 -9.58
CA THR A 77 -9.58 -1.47 -9.28
C THR A 77 -8.19 -1.59 -8.66
N PHE A 78 -7.98 -2.55 -7.77
CA PHE A 78 -6.67 -2.73 -7.10
C PHE A 78 -5.60 -3.30 -8.03
N PHE A 79 -5.98 -4.06 -9.06
CA PHE A 79 -5.06 -4.55 -10.09
C PHE A 79 -4.93 -3.59 -11.29
N GLY A 80 -5.70 -2.50 -11.29
CA GLY A 80 -5.65 -1.44 -12.29
C GLY A 80 -4.64 -0.33 -11.95
N ILE A 81 -4.79 0.80 -12.67
CA ILE A 81 -3.90 1.98 -12.52
C ILE A 81 -4.01 2.60 -11.13
N ALA A 82 -5.23 2.69 -10.58
CA ALA A 82 -5.45 3.27 -9.25
C ALA A 82 -4.83 2.43 -8.12
N GLY A 83 -4.71 1.12 -8.28
CA GLY A 83 -4.09 0.20 -7.32
C GLY A 83 -2.63 -0.10 -7.67
N LEU A 84 -2.41 -1.14 -8.48
CA LEU A 84 -1.06 -1.61 -8.87
C LEU A 84 -0.20 -0.48 -9.45
N GLY A 85 -0.75 0.30 -10.38
CA GLY A 85 0.01 1.36 -11.06
C GLY A 85 0.54 2.39 -10.07
N ASP A 86 -0.33 2.93 -9.22
CA ASP A 86 0.01 3.98 -8.27
C ASP A 86 0.81 3.44 -7.07
N LEU A 87 0.55 2.20 -6.62
CA LEU A 87 1.37 1.51 -5.63
C LEU A 87 2.82 1.40 -6.10
N PHE A 88 3.01 0.94 -7.35
CA PHE A 88 4.35 0.75 -7.90
C PHE A 88 5.06 2.10 -8.10
N ALA A 89 4.39 3.07 -8.75
CA ALA A 89 4.94 4.40 -8.97
C ALA A 89 5.36 5.09 -7.66
N THR A 90 4.57 4.92 -6.59
CA THR A 90 4.84 5.54 -5.30
C THR A 90 5.92 4.79 -4.51
N GLY A 91 5.91 3.45 -4.54
CA GLY A 91 6.82 2.60 -3.76
C GLY A 91 8.26 2.54 -4.29
N VAL A 92 8.49 2.88 -5.57
CA VAL A 92 9.85 2.93 -6.14
C VAL A 92 10.38 4.35 -6.29
N SER A 93 9.55 5.36 -6.10
CA SER A 93 9.91 6.75 -6.34
C SER A 93 10.62 7.39 -5.16
N LYS A 94 11.87 7.78 -5.36
CA LYS A 94 12.64 8.60 -4.39
C LYS A 94 12.05 10.01 -4.19
N LEU A 95 11.10 10.43 -5.02
CA LEU A 95 10.36 11.69 -4.87
C LEU A 95 9.15 11.52 -3.93
N SER A 96 8.70 10.29 -3.69
CA SER A 96 7.59 10.02 -2.76
C SER A 96 7.99 10.36 -1.33
N ARG A 97 7.22 11.23 -0.70
CA ARG A 97 7.39 11.59 0.73
C ARG A 97 7.26 10.36 1.62
N ASN A 98 6.32 9.47 1.32
CA ASN A 98 6.11 8.24 2.06
C ASN A 98 7.30 7.29 1.94
N TYR A 99 7.82 7.10 0.72
CA TYR A 99 9.04 6.32 0.50
C TYR A 99 10.23 6.93 1.25
N ARG A 100 10.42 8.25 1.17
CA ARG A 100 11.52 8.94 1.87
C ARG A 100 11.42 8.80 3.39
N ALA A 101 10.22 8.89 3.95
CA ALA A 101 9.99 8.68 5.37
C ALA A 101 10.40 7.25 5.78
N GLY A 102 9.94 6.25 5.04
CA GLY A 102 10.34 4.87 5.27
C GLY A 102 11.85 4.65 5.11
N PHE A 103 12.48 5.26 4.10
CA PHE A 103 13.93 5.15 3.89
C PHE A 103 14.74 5.69 5.07
N GLY A 104 14.37 6.86 5.60
CA GLY A 104 15.02 7.42 6.80
C GLY A 104 14.88 6.52 8.02
N VAL A 105 13.67 6.02 8.28
CA VAL A 105 13.41 5.08 9.38
C VAL A 105 14.20 3.77 9.20
N GLY A 106 14.24 3.23 7.98
CA GLY A 106 15.06 2.05 7.66
C GLY A 106 16.56 2.26 7.87
N ARG A 107 17.04 3.50 7.76
CA ARG A 107 18.41 3.91 8.09
C ARG A 107 18.65 4.13 9.59
N GLY A 108 17.62 3.96 10.42
CA GLY A 108 17.69 4.11 11.87
C GLY A 108 17.44 5.53 12.37
N GLN A 109 16.95 6.44 11.53
CA GLN A 109 16.54 7.77 11.95
C GLN A 109 15.19 7.72 12.70
N ALA A 110 14.99 8.61 13.65
CA ALA A 110 13.69 8.77 14.29
C ALA A 110 12.65 9.32 13.29
N LEU A 111 11.43 8.80 13.33
CA LEU A 111 10.36 9.20 12.39
C LEU A 111 10.12 10.71 12.42
N GLU A 112 10.11 11.32 13.61
CA GLU A 112 9.87 12.75 13.81
C GLU A 112 10.93 13.61 13.12
N ASP A 113 12.19 13.17 13.15
CA ASP A 113 13.28 13.89 12.51
C ASP A 113 13.17 13.80 10.98
N VAL A 114 12.88 12.59 10.46
CA VAL A 114 12.69 12.38 9.03
C VAL A 114 11.50 13.20 8.50
N VAL A 115 10.38 13.23 9.23
CA VAL A 115 9.20 14.02 8.84
C VAL A 115 9.53 15.51 8.85
N ARG A 116 10.31 15.97 9.84
CA ARG A 116 10.78 17.36 9.91
C ARG A 116 11.68 17.73 8.73
N GLU A 117 12.61 16.85 8.33
CA GLU A 117 13.47 17.04 7.16
C GLU A 117 12.69 17.06 5.84
N ILE A 118 11.63 16.25 5.73
CA ILE A 118 10.75 16.26 4.56
C ILE A 118 10.01 17.60 4.44
N GLY A 119 9.67 18.24 5.57
CA GLY A 119 9.04 19.56 5.62
C GLY A 119 7.62 19.61 5.07
N GLN A 120 7.01 18.47 4.82
CA GLN A 120 5.67 18.32 4.27
C GLN A 120 4.97 17.12 4.94
N VAL A 121 3.63 17.09 4.85
CA VAL A 121 2.83 15.99 5.40
C VAL A 121 3.21 14.66 4.73
N VAL A 122 3.46 13.65 5.54
CA VAL A 122 3.67 12.26 5.14
C VAL A 122 2.36 11.50 5.42
N GLU A 123 1.49 11.46 4.43
CA GLU A 123 0.11 10.95 4.57
C GLU A 123 0.05 9.48 5.02
N GLY A 124 1.04 8.67 4.62
CA GLY A 124 1.10 7.25 4.99
C GLY A 124 1.22 7.02 6.50
N VAL A 125 1.79 7.96 7.27
CA VAL A 125 1.97 7.80 8.73
C VAL A 125 0.61 7.71 9.44
N PRO A 126 -0.26 8.72 9.39
CA PRO A 126 -1.59 8.61 10.00
C PRO A 126 -2.47 7.54 9.32
N THR A 127 -2.31 7.34 8.00
CA THR A 127 -3.06 6.32 7.27
C THR A 127 -2.74 4.92 7.78
N THR A 128 -1.49 4.62 8.16
CA THR A 128 -1.09 3.30 8.65
C THR A 128 -1.88 2.89 9.89
N GLU A 129 -2.03 3.77 10.87
CA GLU A 129 -2.83 3.48 12.07
C GLU A 129 -4.29 3.18 11.74
N ILE A 130 -4.91 4.05 10.91
CA ILE A 130 -6.30 3.89 10.51
C ILE A 130 -6.50 2.57 9.74
N ALA A 131 -5.59 2.25 8.84
CA ALA A 131 -5.65 1.06 7.99
C ALA A 131 -5.51 -0.22 8.81
N VAL A 132 -4.58 -0.29 9.76
CA VAL A 132 -4.44 -1.42 10.70
C VAL A 132 -5.73 -1.63 11.49
N ARG A 133 -6.30 -0.55 12.02
CA ARG A 133 -7.55 -0.60 12.76
C ARG A 133 -8.73 -1.10 11.91
N ARG A 134 -8.80 -0.66 10.65
CA ARG A 134 -9.80 -1.12 9.68
C ARG A 134 -9.62 -2.58 9.29
N ALA A 135 -8.37 -3.02 9.07
CA ALA A 135 -8.06 -4.41 8.77
C ALA A 135 -8.50 -5.33 9.90
N ARG A 136 -8.19 -4.99 11.16
CA ARG A 136 -8.63 -5.74 12.34
C ARG A 136 -10.14 -5.80 12.47
N ALA A 137 -10.84 -4.69 12.28
CA ALA A 137 -12.29 -4.62 12.34
C ALA A 137 -12.97 -5.47 11.24
N ALA A 138 -12.35 -5.57 10.07
CA ALA A 138 -12.81 -6.39 8.95
C ALA A 138 -12.35 -7.86 9.03
N GLY A 139 -11.61 -8.27 10.06
CA GLY A 139 -11.05 -9.63 10.17
C GLY A 139 -10.01 -9.95 9.09
N VAL A 140 -9.38 -8.94 8.50
CA VAL A 140 -8.39 -9.09 7.43
C VAL A 140 -6.98 -9.12 8.01
N SER A 141 -6.25 -10.22 7.77
CA SER A 141 -4.82 -10.29 8.12
C SER A 141 -4.01 -9.41 7.17
N ALA A 142 -3.30 -8.42 7.74
CA ALA A 142 -2.51 -7.42 7.05
C ALA A 142 -1.10 -7.29 7.66
N PRO A 143 -0.28 -8.36 7.60
CA PRO A 143 0.98 -8.42 8.32
C PRO A 143 2.03 -7.39 7.90
N ILE A 144 2.07 -6.97 6.62
CA ILE A 144 3.01 -5.94 6.17
C ILE A 144 2.61 -4.59 6.78
N MET A 145 1.34 -4.26 6.72
CA MET A 145 0.77 -3.04 7.30
C MET A 145 0.96 -3.00 8.81
N GLU A 146 0.69 -4.11 9.52
CA GLU A 146 0.87 -4.22 10.98
C GLU A 146 2.35 -4.08 11.37
N GLY A 147 3.26 -4.71 10.63
CA GLY A 147 4.71 -4.55 10.83
C GLY A 147 5.17 -3.11 10.59
N THR A 148 4.65 -2.45 9.54
CA THR A 148 4.93 -1.04 9.27
C THR A 148 4.45 -0.16 10.42
N TYR A 149 3.24 -0.39 10.94
CA TYR A 149 2.72 0.33 12.10
C TYR A 149 3.60 0.15 13.33
N ALA A 150 4.01 -1.08 13.63
CA ALA A 150 4.87 -1.37 14.78
C ALA A 150 6.24 -0.66 14.67
N VAL A 151 6.79 -0.58 13.47
CA VAL A 151 8.05 0.15 13.22
C VAL A 151 7.84 1.67 13.38
N LEU A 152 6.78 2.23 12.82
CA LEU A 152 6.49 3.67 12.90
C LEU A 152 6.19 4.14 14.33
N THR A 153 5.61 3.27 15.16
CA THR A 153 5.33 3.58 16.59
C THR A 153 6.51 3.26 17.52
N GLY A 154 7.63 2.78 16.98
CA GLY A 154 8.80 2.42 17.78
C GLY A 154 8.63 1.17 18.65
N SER A 155 7.52 0.44 18.50
CA SER A 155 7.32 -0.83 19.23
C SER A 155 8.11 -2.00 18.63
N MET A 156 8.72 -1.79 17.46
CA MET A 156 9.57 -2.75 16.75
C MET A 156 10.61 -1.99 15.93
N THR A 157 11.81 -2.53 15.84
CA THR A 157 12.84 -1.99 14.93
C THR A 157 12.50 -2.39 13.48
N ALA A 158 12.99 -1.63 12.51
CA ALA A 158 12.83 -1.94 11.10
C ALA A 158 13.35 -3.36 10.76
N ARG A 159 14.45 -3.78 11.35
CA ARG A 159 15.05 -5.12 11.15
C ARG A 159 14.17 -6.23 11.72
N GLU A 160 13.62 -6.05 12.91
CA GLU A 160 12.69 -7.01 13.51
C GLU A 160 11.41 -7.12 12.70
N GLY A 161 10.90 -6.01 12.14
CA GLY A 161 9.74 -6.01 11.25
C GLY A 161 9.94 -6.86 10.00
N VAL A 162 11.11 -6.80 9.37
CA VAL A 162 11.45 -7.68 8.24
C VAL A 162 11.57 -9.14 8.69
N GLN A 163 12.28 -9.41 9.81
CA GLN A 163 12.43 -10.77 10.34
C GLN A 163 11.05 -11.41 10.61
N LEU A 164 10.13 -10.67 11.21
CA LEU A 164 8.77 -11.15 11.47
C LEU A 164 8.03 -11.59 10.19
N LEU A 165 8.26 -10.88 9.08
CA LEU A 165 7.66 -11.24 7.79
C LEU A 165 8.34 -12.48 7.17
N MET A 166 9.64 -12.64 7.37
CA MET A 166 10.42 -13.78 6.87
C MET A 166 10.17 -15.07 7.67
N ASP A 167 9.92 -14.96 8.96
CA ASP A 167 9.71 -16.12 9.86
C ASP A 167 8.32 -16.76 9.69
N LYS A 168 7.43 -16.16 8.87
CA LYS A 168 6.15 -16.77 8.57
C LYS A 168 6.31 -18.06 7.79
N LEU A 169 5.52 -19.06 8.19
CA LEU A 169 5.48 -20.34 7.47
C LEU A 169 5.19 -20.13 5.98
N PRO A 170 5.78 -20.95 5.10
CA PRO A 170 5.50 -20.90 3.68
C PRO A 170 4.00 -20.99 3.42
N GLN A 171 3.46 -20.02 2.69
CA GLN A 171 2.06 -20.00 2.30
C GLN A 171 1.95 -20.32 0.80
N ARG A 172 0.82 -20.88 0.40
CA ARG A 172 0.54 -21.04 -1.03
C ARG A 172 0.45 -19.65 -1.67
N GLU A 173 1.17 -19.47 -2.76
CA GLU A 173 1.01 -18.31 -3.61
C GLU A 173 -0.28 -18.46 -4.43
N GLY A 174 -1.04 -17.39 -4.55
CA GLY A 174 -2.24 -17.35 -5.36
C GLY A 174 -3.34 -16.45 -4.79
N LEU A 175 -4.35 -16.22 -5.61
CA LEU A 175 -5.49 -15.35 -5.31
C LEU A 175 -6.66 -16.09 -4.65
N GLY A 176 -6.51 -17.38 -4.28
CA GLY A 176 -7.62 -18.22 -3.84
C GLY A 176 -8.47 -17.59 -2.73
N THR A 177 -7.84 -17.23 -1.61
CA THR A 177 -8.54 -16.56 -0.49
C THR A 177 -9.13 -15.21 -0.85
N LEU A 178 -8.51 -14.47 -1.77
CA LEU A 178 -9.02 -13.20 -2.26
C LEU A 178 -10.26 -13.41 -3.12
N LEU A 179 -10.23 -14.41 -4.02
CA LEU A 179 -11.37 -14.75 -4.86
C LEU A 179 -12.55 -15.30 -4.05
N GLU A 180 -12.30 -16.06 -3.00
CA GLU A 180 -13.33 -16.52 -2.05
C GLU A 180 -14.02 -15.33 -1.36
N GLN A 181 -13.25 -14.32 -0.93
CA GLN A 181 -13.81 -13.09 -0.35
C GLN A 181 -14.63 -12.28 -1.38
N VAL A 182 -14.15 -12.21 -2.62
CA VAL A 182 -14.89 -11.55 -3.71
C VAL A 182 -16.21 -12.26 -3.97
N ALA A 183 -16.23 -13.60 -3.97
CA ALA A 183 -17.45 -14.38 -4.15
C ALA A 183 -18.45 -14.13 -3.01
N ALA A 184 -17.99 -14.18 -1.75
CA ALA A 184 -18.84 -13.94 -0.59
C ALA A 184 -19.48 -12.54 -0.56
N ASN A 185 -18.77 -11.51 -1.08
CA ASN A 185 -19.28 -10.14 -1.14
C ASN A 185 -20.24 -9.88 -2.33
N ARG A 186 -20.35 -10.80 -3.30
CA ARG A 186 -21.30 -10.69 -4.42
C ARG A 186 -22.71 -11.16 -4.06
N ASP A 187 -22.83 -11.91 -2.99
CA ASP A 187 -24.10 -12.48 -2.51
C ASP A 187 -24.78 -11.60 -1.43
N LEU A 188 -24.23 -10.39 -1.15
CA LEU A 188 -24.77 -9.34 -0.30
C LEU A 188 -25.20 -8.12 -1.11
#